data_eca09d7ce714246ae40464e59b29cf24
#
_entry.id   eca09d7ce714246ae40464e59b29cf24
#
_cell.length_a   1.000
_cell.length_b   1.000
_cell.length_c   1.000
_cell.angle_alpha   90.00
_cell.angle_beta   90.00
_cell.angle_gamma   90.00
#
_symmetry.space_group_name_H-M   'P 1'
#
loop_
_entity.id
_entity.type
_entity.pdbx_description
1 polymer ?
#
loop_
_entity_poly.entity_id
_entity_poly.type
_entity_poly.pdbx_seq_one_letter_code
_entity_poly.pdbx_strand_id
1 'polypeptide(L)'
;REIKAIAKNRQATLVSYSIIENKQGEESQLYVWVVNAEGKINFRQLDLIEIKQKFRTSVASVSRNSLQAAAGGLDLRNPRLQDYIVSFRGDLRAKSENYRRKLGFPRDAYKMLITPIKDLLPQDPEELVVFIPQGSLFLVPFPALQNSAGEFLIEQHTLQLSPSIQTLGMKQPAAIDSSQALIVGNPAPMPDSLSQLSGAEAEAKAIAKILGTTAIIGEAATETTAIARMQEAKLIHLATHGLFDEHQGLQSSLAFSTRDNQDGFLTAEEILDLDLAADLVVLSACNTGRGKITGDGVVGLSRSFLLAGAQSTMVSLWYVPDLATSALMTDFYQQLQGDLSQPQALRRAMLNTMETYPSPREWAAFVLVGQ
;
A
#
# COMPACT_ATOMS: atom_id res chain seq x y z
N ARG A 1 6.96 14.39 -23.84
CA ARG A 1 7.78 15.44 -23.18
C ARG A 1 7.44 15.54 -21.70
N GLU A 2 6.18 15.51 -21.32
CA GLU A 2 5.71 15.64 -19.93
C GLU A 2 6.29 14.59 -18.98
N ILE A 3 6.23 13.30 -19.33
CA ILE A 3 6.75 12.20 -18.49
C ILE A 3 8.23 12.41 -18.12
N LYS A 4 9.06 12.89 -19.08
CA LYS A 4 10.46 13.19 -18.83
C LYS A 4 10.63 14.36 -17.86
N ALA A 5 9.76 15.35 -17.95
CA ALA A 5 9.76 16.50 -17.04
C ALA A 5 9.36 16.06 -15.63
N ILE A 6 8.35 15.18 -15.50
CA ILE A 6 7.91 14.64 -14.22
C ILE A 6 9.06 13.86 -13.54
N ALA A 7 9.72 12.93 -14.25
CA ALA A 7 10.84 12.17 -13.72
C ALA A 7 11.98 13.08 -13.21
N LYS A 8 12.35 14.10 -14.03
CA LYS A 8 13.36 15.08 -13.67
C LYS A 8 12.98 15.93 -12.45
N ASN A 9 11.76 16.48 -12.45
CA ASN A 9 11.28 17.35 -11.38
C ASN A 9 11.17 16.60 -10.04
N ARG A 10 10.84 15.29 -10.10
CA ARG A 10 10.75 14.41 -8.95
C ARG A 10 12.09 13.83 -8.51
N GLN A 11 13.13 13.95 -9.35
CA GLN A 11 14.40 13.23 -9.16
C GLN A 11 14.16 11.74 -8.89
N ALA A 12 13.26 11.13 -9.68
CA ALA A 12 12.77 9.77 -9.45
C ALA A 12 12.85 8.92 -10.72
N THR A 13 13.08 7.64 -10.55
CA THR A 13 12.91 6.65 -11.59
C THR A 13 11.48 6.15 -11.60
N LEU A 14 10.75 6.37 -12.71
CA LEU A 14 9.37 5.96 -12.91
C LEU A 14 9.33 4.60 -13.61
N VAL A 15 8.61 3.63 -13.05
CA VAL A 15 8.43 2.28 -13.60
C VAL A 15 6.96 2.02 -13.83
N SER A 16 6.52 2.07 -15.09
CA SER A 16 5.11 1.83 -15.45
C SER A 16 4.93 0.45 -16.06
N TYR A 17 3.96 -0.30 -15.54
CA TYR A 17 3.59 -1.63 -16.01
C TYR A 17 2.27 -1.59 -16.78
N SER A 18 2.20 -2.31 -17.90
CA SER A 18 0.97 -2.51 -18.66
C SER A 18 0.81 -3.98 -19.02
N ILE A 19 -0.31 -4.58 -18.56
CA ILE A 19 -0.69 -5.95 -18.87
C ILE A 19 -1.45 -5.94 -20.19
N ILE A 20 -0.99 -6.72 -21.17
CA ILE A 20 -1.57 -6.83 -22.49
C ILE A 20 -2.29 -8.17 -22.61
N GLU A 21 -3.57 -8.13 -22.94
CA GLU A 21 -4.38 -9.31 -23.23
C GLU A 21 -4.35 -9.64 -24.72
N ASN A 22 -4.37 -10.93 -25.03
CA ASN A 22 -4.54 -11.42 -26.40
C ASN A 22 -6.01 -11.33 -26.86
N LYS A 23 -6.30 -11.75 -28.10
CA LYS A 23 -7.66 -11.70 -28.66
C LYS A 23 -8.66 -12.61 -27.89
N GLN A 24 -8.19 -13.54 -27.12
CA GLN A 24 -8.98 -14.43 -26.27
C GLN A 24 -9.21 -13.89 -24.86
N GLY A 25 -8.69 -12.69 -24.54
CA GLY A 25 -8.78 -12.07 -23.22
C GLY A 25 -7.83 -12.68 -22.20
N GLU A 26 -6.77 -13.36 -22.66
CA GLU A 26 -5.74 -13.91 -21.78
C GLU A 26 -4.57 -12.93 -21.66
N GLU A 27 -4.09 -12.71 -20.44
CA GLU A 27 -2.89 -11.91 -20.17
C GLU A 27 -1.67 -12.57 -20.83
N SER A 28 -1.18 -11.97 -21.89
CA SER A 28 -0.15 -12.54 -22.76
C SER A 28 1.22 -11.87 -22.60
N GLN A 29 1.24 -10.57 -22.38
CA GLN A 29 2.49 -9.82 -22.27
C GLN A 29 2.45 -8.80 -21.14
N LEU A 30 3.62 -8.48 -20.59
CA LEU A 30 3.83 -7.38 -19.67
C LEU A 30 4.78 -6.37 -20.31
N TYR A 31 4.29 -5.17 -20.53
CA TYR A 31 5.09 -4.05 -21.00
C TYR A 31 5.59 -3.24 -19.81
N VAL A 32 6.86 -2.92 -19.80
CA VAL A 32 7.49 -2.15 -18.73
C VAL A 32 8.22 -0.95 -19.32
N TRP A 33 7.79 0.24 -18.94
CA TRP A 33 8.43 1.49 -19.28
C TRP A 33 9.19 2.01 -18.07
N VAL A 34 10.47 2.33 -18.27
CA VAL A 34 11.32 2.91 -17.23
C VAL A 34 11.82 4.26 -17.71
N VAL A 35 11.52 5.30 -16.94
CA VAL A 35 11.98 6.68 -17.17
C VAL A 35 12.84 7.09 -15.99
N ASN A 36 14.15 7.22 -16.17
CA ASN A 36 15.05 7.59 -15.10
C ASN A 36 15.00 9.10 -14.78
N ALA A 37 15.65 9.52 -13.71
CA ALA A 37 15.68 10.91 -13.24
C ALA A 37 16.24 11.90 -14.28
N GLU A 38 17.07 11.46 -15.23
CA GLU A 38 17.57 12.28 -16.35
C GLU A 38 16.58 12.37 -17.52
N GLY A 39 15.45 11.64 -17.45
CA GLY A 39 14.42 11.61 -18.46
C GLY A 39 14.74 10.69 -19.66
N LYS A 40 15.64 9.72 -19.49
CA LYS A 40 15.86 8.66 -20.48
C LYS A 40 14.76 7.62 -20.37
N ILE A 41 14.13 7.28 -21.49
CA ILE A 41 13.05 6.27 -21.56
C ILE A 41 13.65 4.96 -22.07
N ASN A 42 13.34 3.88 -21.36
CA ASN A 42 13.64 2.51 -21.74
C ASN A 42 12.36 1.69 -21.74
N PHE A 43 12.32 0.63 -22.53
CA PHE A 43 11.19 -0.28 -22.67
C PHE A 43 11.64 -1.73 -22.57
N ARG A 44 10.82 -2.54 -21.90
CA ARG A 44 10.97 -4.00 -21.84
C ARG A 44 9.62 -4.65 -22.14
N GLN A 45 9.66 -5.73 -22.86
CA GLN A 45 8.49 -6.57 -23.18
C GLN A 45 8.76 -7.97 -22.66
N LEU A 46 7.83 -8.52 -21.89
CA LEU A 46 7.95 -9.82 -21.25
C LEU A 46 6.79 -10.72 -21.68
N ASP A 47 7.06 -11.98 -21.97
CA ASP A 47 6.06 -12.99 -22.27
C ASP A 47 5.46 -13.53 -20.97
N LEU A 48 4.23 -13.14 -20.64
CA LEU A 48 3.54 -13.59 -19.43
C LEU A 48 3.12 -15.06 -19.54
N ILE A 49 2.90 -15.59 -20.72
CA ILE A 49 2.52 -17.00 -20.92
C ILE A 49 3.67 -17.90 -20.49
N GLU A 50 4.88 -17.60 -20.98
CA GLU A 50 6.10 -18.33 -20.61
C GLU A 50 6.39 -18.20 -19.09
N ILE A 51 6.28 -17.01 -18.56
CA ILE A 51 6.51 -16.72 -17.14
C ILE A 51 5.52 -17.49 -16.26
N LYS A 52 4.22 -17.44 -16.57
CA LYS A 52 3.18 -18.17 -15.85
C LYS A 52 3.41 -19.68 -15.88
N GLN A 53 3.87 -20.24 -16.99
CA GLN A 53 4.20 -21.66 -17.09
C GLN A 53 5.33 -22.06 -16.13
N LYS A 54 6.38 -21.23 -16.01
CA LYS A 54 7.47 -21.45 -15.05
C LYS A 54 6.99 -21.38 -13.59
N PHE A 55 6.04 -20.50 -13.27
CA PHE A 55 5.48 -20.38 -11.93
C PHE A 55 4.48 -21.47 -11.59
N ARG A 56 3.79 -22.07 -12.55
CA ARG A 56 2.88 -23.21 -12.32
C ARG A 56 3.56 -24.36 -11.57
N THR A 57 4.83 -24.62 -11.81
CA THR A 57 5.60 -25.64 -11.10
C THR A 57 5.88 -25.26 -9.65
N SER A 58 6.01 -23.99 -9.34
CA SER A 58 6.18 -23.49 -7.96
C SER A 58 4.86 -23.49 -7.17
N VAL A 59 3.74 -23.11 -7.81
CA VAL A 59 2.40 -23.06 -7.19
C VAL A 59 1.81 -24.45 -7.00
N ALA A 60 2.10 -25.43 -7.84
CA ALA A 60 1.64 -26.83 -7.68
C ALA A 60 2.17 -27.48 -6.40
N SER A 61 3.23 -26.95 -5.80
CA SER A 61 3.77 -27.37 -4.50
C SER A 61 3.09 -26.71 -3.30
N VAL A 62 2.33 -25.63 -3.52
CA VAL A 62 1.52 -24.98 -2.48
C VAL A 62 0.22 -25.76 -2.33
N SER A 63 -0.04 -26.22 -1.12
CA SER A 63 -1.17 -27.09 -0.76
C SER A 63 -2.48 -26.66 -1.44
N ARG A 64 -3.15 -27.60 -2.12
CA ARG A 64 -4.51 -27.44 -2.70
C ARG A 64 -5.54 -26.85 -1.72
N ASN A 65 -5.33 -27.01 -0.43
CA ASN A 65 -6.22 -26.55 0.63
C ASN A 65 -6.18 -25.03 0.87
N SER A 66 -5.03 -24.38 0.65
CA SER A 66 -4.91 -22.91 0.78
C SER A 66 -5.48 -22.16 -0.42
N LEU A 67 -5.45 -22.79 -1.60
CA LEU A 67 -6.04 -22.23 -2.83
C LEU A 67 -7.57 -22.33 -2.84
N GLN A 68 -8.15 -23.42 -2.27
CA GLN A 68 -9.60 -23.58 -2.17
C GLN A 68 -10.25 -22.64 -1.13
N ALA A 69 -9.53 -22.25 -0.08
CA ALA A 69 -10.03 -21.34 0.94
C ALA A 69 -9.98 -19.85 0.51
N ALA A 70 -9.14 -19.50 -0.48
CA ALA A 70 -8.92 -18.11 -0.91
C ALA A 70 -9.70 -17.72 -2.18
N ALA A 71 -10.31 -18.70 -2.89
CA ALA A 71 -10.88 -18.45 -4.21
C ALA A 71 -12.10 -19.31 -4.48
N GLY A 72 -13.26 -18.72 -4.33
CA GLY A 72 -14.44 -19.20 -5.03
C GLY A 72 -14.25 -19.05 -6.54
N GLY A 73 -13.72 -20.09 -7.22
CA GLY A 73 -13.76 -20.18 -8.68
C GLY A 73 -12.45 -19.95 -9.45
N LEU A 74 -11.28 -20.19 -8.88
CA LEU A 74 -9.98 -20.14 -9.61
C LEU A 74 -9.95 -21.18 -10.75
N ASP A 75 -9.80 -20.70 -11.99
CA ASP A 75 -9.43 -21.59 -13.11
C ASP A 75 -7.93 -21.91 -13.05
N LEU A 76 -7.59 -23.01 -12.39
CA LEU A 76 -6.21 -23.50 -12.27
C LEU A 76 -5.57 -23.90 -13.62
N ARG A 77 -6.35 -23.92 -14.72
CA ARG A 77 -5.83 -24.25 -16.05
C ARG A 77 -5.15 -23.07 -16.72
N ASN A 78 -5.66 -21.85 -16.47
CA ASN A 78 -5.07 -20.61 -16.98
C ASN A 78 -5.17 -19.48 -15.94
N PRO A 79 -4.40 -19.53 -14.83
CA PRO A 79 -4.51 -18.56 -13.75
C PRO A 79 -4.10 -17.16 -14.24
N ARG A 80 -4.87 -16.13 -13.85
CA ARG A 80 -4.51 -14.73 -14.05
C ARG A 80 -3.39 -14.33 -13.11
N LEU A 81 -2.68 -13.25 -13.42
CA LEU A 81 -1.64 -12.70 -12.55
C LEU A 81 -2.20 -12.36 -11.15
N GLN A 82 -3.45 -11.91 -11.10
CA GLN A 82 -4.20 -11.69 -9.86
C GLN A 82 -4.21 -12.92 -8.94
N ASP A 83 -4.40 -14.11 -9.49
CA ASP A 83 -4.52 -15.34 -8.70
C ASP A 83 -3.20 -15.68 -8.00
N TYR A 84 -2.08 -15.43 -8.66
CA TYR A 84 -0.74 -15.57 -8.06
C TYR A 84 -0.52 -14.55 -6.94
N ILE A 85 -0.91 -13.28 -7.14
CA ILE A 85 -0.73 -12.21 -6.16
C ILE A 85 -1.61 -12.45 -4.93
N VAL A 86 -2.86 -12.87 -5.12
CA VAL A 86 -3.81 -13.19 -4.02
C VAL A 86 -3.31 -14.38 -3.22
N SER A 87 -2.84 -15.45 -3.89
CA SER A 87 -2.25 -16.63 -3.23
C SER A 87 -1.05 -16.24 -2.35
N PHE A 88 -0.16 -15.41 -2.85
CA PHE A 88 0.99 -14.92 -2.12
C PHE A 88 0.62 -14.12 -0.86
N ARG A 89 -0.34 -13.23 -0.96
CA ARG A 89 -0.84 -12.47 0.20
C ARG A 89 -1.46 -13.39 1.25
N GLY A 90 -2.09 -14.49 0.83
CA GLY A 90 -2.57 -15.55 1.71
C GLY A 90 -1.42 -16.21 2.50
N ASP A 91 -0.30 -16.48 1.85
CA ASP A 91 0.88 -17.08 2.48
C ASP A 91 1.55 -16.13 3.49
N LEU A 92 1.61 -14.83 3.21
CA LEU A 92 2.11 -13.81 4.16
C LEU A 92 1.22 -13.66 5.40
N ARG A 93 -0.08 -13.98 5.30
CA ARG A 93 -1.02 -13.98 6.44
C ARG A 93 -0.86 -15.20 7.36
N ALA A 94 -0.31 -16.30 6.86
CA ALA A 94 -0.18 -17.52 7.63
C ALA A 94 0.84 -17.36 8.77
N LYS A 95 0.43 -17.64 10.02
CA LYS A 95 1.28 -17.61 11.24
C LYS A 95 2.35 -18.73 11.28
N SER A 96 2.68 -19.35 10.15
CA SER A 96 3.53 -20.53 10.09
C SER A 96 5.00 -20.17 10.15
N GLU A 97 5.74 -20.74 11.11
CA GLU A 97 7.22 -20.69 11.20
C GLU A 97 7.92 -21.27 9.95
N ASN A 98 7.20 -22.00 9.11
CA ASN A 98 7.66 -22.49 7.80
C ASN A 98 7.74 -21.40 6.72
N TYR A 99 7.58 -20.13 7.06
CA TYR A 99 7.68 -18.98 6.15
C TYR A 99 8.95 -19.02 5.28
N ARG A 100 10.10 -19.34 5.87
CA ARG A 100 11.38 -19.44 5.14
C ARG A 100 11.39 -20.49 4.02
N ARG A 101 10.54 -21.53 4.08
CA ARG A 101 10.39 -22.55 3.02
C ARG A 101 9.44 -22.13 1.91
N LYS A 102 8.54 -21.15 2.16
CA LYS A 102 7.51 -20.70 1.22
C LYS A 102 7.87 -19.41 0.46
N LEU A 103 9.11 -18.92 0.55
CA LEU A 103 9.61 -17.71 -0.13
C LEU A 103 9.70 -17.83 -1.67
N GLY A 104 8.96 -18.76 -2.29
CA GLY A 104 8.94 -18.90 -3.75
C GLY A 104 8.45 -17.63 -4.43
N PHE A 105 7.30 -17.11 -4.02
CA PHE A 105 6.65 -16.00 -4.70
C PHE A 105 7.41 -14.66 -4.61
N PRO A 106 7.95 -14.18 -3.48
CA PRO A 106 8.73 -12.94 -3.46
C PRO A 106 9.89 -12.96 -4.44
N ARG A 107 10.55 -14.11 -4.58
CA ARG A 107 11.65 -14.30 -5.53
C ARG A 107 11.17 -14.42 -6.97
N ASP A 108 10.07 -15.10 -7.19
CA ASP A 108 9.50 -15.25 -8.53
C ASP A 108 8.90 -13.94 -9.02
N ALA A 109 8.21 -13.18 -8.15
CA ALA A 109 7.74 -11.84 -8.47
C ALA A 109 8.91 -10.86 -8.72
N TYR A 110 10.00 -10.95 -7.96
CA TYR A 110 11.21 -10.18 -8.21
C TYR A 110 11.80 -10.52 -9.61
N LYS A 111 11.88 -11.82 -9.95
CA LYS A 111 12.35 -12.25 -11.27
C LYS A 111 11.47 -11.73 -12.40
N MET A 112 10.15 -11.70 -12.18
CA MET A 112 9.20 -11.24 -13.18
C MET A 112 9.19 -9.71 -13.32
N LEU A 113 9.12 -8.98 -12.21
CA LEU A 113 8.86 -7.55 -12.22
C LEU A 113 10.13 -6.69 -12.17
N ILE A 114 11.16 -7.15 -11.48
CA ILE A 114 12.35 -6.33 -11.18
C ILE A 114 13.59 -6.77 -12.00
N THR A 115 13.87 -8.07 -12.09
CA THR A 115 15.07 -8.54 -12.82
C THR A 115 15.18 -7.99 -14.24
N PRO A 116 14.10 -7.89 -15.05
CA PRO A 116 14.18 -7.39 -16.43
C PRO A 116 14.53 -5.91 -16.55
N ILE A 117 14.43 -5.16 -15.47
CA ILE A 117 14.67 -3.71 -15.42
C ILE A 117 15.75 -3.33 -14.41
N LYS A 118 16.39 -4.31 -13.75
CA LYS A 118 17.36 -4.07 -12.68
C LYS A 118 18.50 -3.13 -13.12
N ASP A 119 18.94 -3.26 -14.35
CA ASP A 119 19.99 -2.41 -14.97
C ASP A 119 19.55 -0.96 -15.23
N LEU A 120 18.25 -0.68 -15.09
CA LEU A 120 17.64 0.62 -15.33
C LEU A 120 17.25 1.34 -14.02
N LEU A 121 17.33 0.64 -12.87
CA LEU A 121 17.04 1.20 -11.56
C LEU A 121 18.27 1.93 -10.99
N PRO A 122 18.05 2.92 -10.09
CA PRO A 122 19.14 3.65 -9.48
C PRO A 122 20.03 2.74 -8.63
N GLN A 123 21.31 3.12 -8.45
CA GLN A 123 22.24 2.39 -7.60
C GLN A 123 22.24 2.91 -6.15
N ASP A 124 21.86 4.17 -5.95
CA ASP A 124 21.71 4.75 -4.61
C ASP A 124 20.37 4.32 -4.01
N PRO A 125 20.35 3.64 -2.85
CA PRO A 125 19.12 3.22 -2.20
C PRO A 125 18.22 4.37 -1.73
N GLU A 126 18.76 5.58 -1.57
CA GLU A 126 17.98 6.75 -1.18
C GLU A 126 17.23 7.37 -2.36
N GLU A 127 17.61 7.05 -3.61
CA GLU A 127 16.90 7.53 -4.79
C GLU A 127 15.51 6.87 -4.91
N LEU A 128 14.51 7.69 -5.25
CA LEU A 128 13.13 7.27 -5.33
C LEU A 128 12.83 6.47 -6.60
N VAL A 129 12.23 5.30 -6.43
CA VAL A 129 11.62 4.51 -7.49
C VAL A 129 10.10 4.53 -7.32
N VAL A 130 9.40 5.11 -8.30
CA VAL A 130 7.95 5.17 -8.31
C VAL A 130 7.41 4.09 -9.25
N PHE A 131 6.73 3.12 -8.69
CA PHE A 131 5.99 2.12 -9.47
C PHE A 131 4.60 2.64 -9.82
N ILE A 132 4.22 2.47 -11.08
CA ILE A 132 2.90 2.78 -11.62
C ILE A 132 2.33 1.46 -12.15
N PRO A 133 1.77 0.64 -11.24
CA PRO A 133 1.24 -0.67 -11.58
C PRO A 133 -0.10 -0.55 -12.34
N GLN A 134 -0.51 -1.64 -12.99
CA GLN A 134 -1.86 -1.78 -13.57
C GLN A 134 -2.60 -2.95 -12.91
N GLY A 135 -3.89 -2.76 -12.66
CA GLY A 135 -4.78 -3.81 -12.17
C GLY A 135 -4.28 -4.47 -10.90
N SER A 136 -4.17 -5.79 -10.90
CA SER A 136 -3.75 -6.57 -9.74
C SER A 136 -2.32 -6.29 -9.26
N LEU A 137 -1.46 -5.71 -10.09
CA LEU A 137 -0.11 -5.34 -9.70
C LEU A 137 -0.07 -4.29 -8.58
N PHE A 138 -1.15 -3.52 -8.36
CA PHE A 138 -1.28 -2.65 -7.18
C PHE A 138 -1.25 -3.41 -5.85
N LEU A 139 -1.57 -4.69 -5.87
CA LEU A 139 -1.57 -5.55 -4.69
C LEU A 139 -0.22 -6.23 -4.43
N VAL A 140 0.78 -6.02 -5.29
CA VAL A 140 2.13 -6.55 -5.10
C VAL A 140 2.80 -5.81 -3.96
N PRO A 141 3.27 -6.50 -2.91
CA PRO A 141 4.06 -5.88 -1.85
C PRO A 141 5.50 -5.68 -2.34
N PHE A 142 5.72 -4.66 -3.16
CA PHE A 142 7.04 -4.37 -3.72
C PHE A 142 8.16 -4.35 -2.67
N PRO A 143 7.96 -3.79 -1.44
CA PRO A 143 9.00 -3.83 -0.42
C PRO A 143 9.51 -5.23 -0.09
N ALA A 144 8.63 -6.25 -0.13
CA ALA A 144 8.95 -7.63 0.23
C ALA A 144 9.48 -8.49 -0.93
N LEU A 145 9.61 -7.94 -2.14
CA LEU A 145 10.18 -8.68 -3.27
C LEU A 145 11.66 -8.98 -2.99
N GLN A 146 12.10 -10.22 -3.24
CA GLN A 146 13.42 -10.70 -2.82
C GLN A 146 14.26 -11.16 -4.01
N ASN A 147 15.49 -10.68 -4.12
CA ASN A 147 16.43 -11.11 -5.14
C ASN A 147 17.02 -12.50 -4.84
N SER A 148 17.89 -13.01 -5.73
CA SER A 148 18.53 -14.32 -5.57
C SER A 148 19.52 -14.38 -4.39
N ALA A 149 20.06 -13.24 -3.95
CA ALA A 149 20.94 -13.14 -2.79
C ALA A 149 20.17 -13.15 -1.45
N GLY A 150 18.86 -12.99 -1.51
CA GLY A 150 17.99 -12.93 -0.31
C GLY A 150 17.73 -11.52 0.19
N GLU A 151 18.15 -10.48 -0.54
CA GLU A 151 17.92 -9.09 -0.20
C GLU A 151 16.53 -8.65 -0.67
N PHE A 152 15.83 -7.89 0.15
CA PHE A 152 14.52 -7.33 -0.18
C PHE A 152 14.66 -6.05 -1.03
N LEU A 153 13.67 -5.75 -1.86
CA LEU A 153 13.69 -4.57 -2.72
C LEU A 153 13.76 -3.27 -1.91
N ILE A 154 13.15 -3.23 -0.73
CA ILE A 154 13.20 -2.07 0.18
C ILE A 154 14.61 -1.80 0.74
N GLU A 155 15.47 -2.82 0.83
CA GLU A 155 16.86 -2.64 1.20
C GLU A 155 17.66 -1.96 0.09
N GLN A 156 17.24 -2.14 -1.16
CA GLN A 156 17.93 -1.67 -2.36
C GLN A 156 17.45 -0.31 -2.87
N HIS A 157 16.20 0.08 -2.58
CA HIS A 157 15.57 1.29 -3.13
C HIS A 157 14.55 1.92 -2.19
N THR A 158 14.38 3.23 -2.29
CA THR A 158 13.25 3.96 -1.73
C THR A 158 12.06 3.83 -2.67
N LEU A 159 10.90 3.37 -2.16
CA LEU A 159 9.77 2.93 -2.97
C LEU A 159 8.50 3.75 -2.72
N GLN A 160 7.78 4.03 -3.80
CA GLN A 160 6.45 4.63 -3.79
C GLN A 160 5.59 4.01 -4.89
N LEU A 161 4.28 3.95 -4.71
CA LEU A 161 3.32 3.64 -5.76
C LEU A 161 2.63 4.92 -6.23
N SER A 162 2.21 4.95 -7.50
CA SER A 162 1.33 6.00 -7.99
C SER A 162 0.23 5.40 -8.87
N PRO A 163 -1.01 5.92 -8.80
CA PRO A 163 -2.11 5.45 -9.64
C PRO A 163 -1.87 5.74 -11.13
N SER A 164 -1.18 6.83 -11.43
CA SER A 164 -0.86 7.23 -12.80
C SER A 164 0.32 8.19 -12.86
N ILE A 165 0.89 8.32 -14.05
CA ILE A 165 1.91 9.33 -14.32
C ILE A 165 1.35 10.76 -14.16
N GLN A 166 0.08 10.96 -14.46
CA GLN A 166 -0.58 12.25 -14.31
C GLN A 166 -0.65 12.71 -12.86
N THR A 167 -0.97 11.78 -11.93
CA THR A 167 -0.94 12.06 -10.49
C THR A 167 0.41 12.62 -10.05
N LEU A 168 1.51 12.06 -10.55
CA LEU A 168 2.86 12.53 -10.28
C LEU A 168 3.17 13.92 -10.86
N GLY A 169 2.45 14.36 -11.88
CA GLY A 169 2.59 15.68 -12.50
C GLY A 169 1.92 16.81 -11.71
N MET A 170 1.13 16.50 -10.67
CA MET A 170 0.51 17.48 -9.81
C MET A 170 1.56 18.10 -8.87
N LYS A 171 1.19 19.19 -8.17
CA LYS A 171 2.12 19.92 -7.31
C LYS A 171 2.64 19.01 -6.20
N GLN A 172 3.97 19.00 -6.00
CA GLN A 172 4.57 18.25 -4.88
C GLN A 172 4.07 18.77 -3.52
N PRO A 173 3.89 17.85 -2.55
CA PRO A 173 3.61 18.25 -1.19
C PRO A 173 4.75 19.14 -0.65
N ALA A 174 4.37 20.20 0.03
CA ALA A 174 5.30 20.94 0.88
C ALA A 174 5.78 20.04 2.04
N ALA A 175 6.77 20.48 2.80
CA ALA A 175 7.08 19.83 4.08
C ALA A 175 5.78 19.74 4.90
N ILE A 176 5.52 18.56 5.48
CA ILE A 176 4.26 18.32 6.22
C ILE A 176 4.20 19.26 7.43
N ASP A 177 3.15 20.06 7.48
CA ASP A 177 2.86 20.86 8.67
C ASP A 177 2.20 19.99 9.73
N SER A 178 3.01 19.46 10.64
CA SER A 178 2.54 18.60 11.74
C SER A 178 1.65 19.34 12.75
N SER A 179 1.63 20.69 12.75
CA SER A 179 0.74 21.47 13.63
C SER A 179 -0.74 21.31 13.26
N GLN A 180 -1.02 20.90 12.02
CA GLN A 180 -2.37 20.60 11.51
C GLN A 180 -2.58 19.09 11.34
N ALA A 181 -2.23 18.31 12.37
CA ALA A 181 -2.40 16.87 12.35
C ALA A 181 -3.71 16.43 13.04
N LEU A 182 -4.47 15.57 12.36
CA LEU A 182 -5.57 14.80 12.92
C LEU A 182 -5.10 13.38 13.21
N ILE A 183 -5.14 12.99 14.48
CA ILE A 183 -4.79 11.63 14.91
C ILE A 183 -6.00 11.01 15.58
N VAL A 184 -6.52 9.93 14.99
CA VAL A 184 -7.67 9.17 15.53
C VAL A 184 -7.20 7.77 15.86
N GLY A 185 -7.60 7.25 17.04
CA GLY A 185 -7.30 5.88 17.44
C GLY A 185 -8.41 5.25 18.30
N ASN A 186 -8.68 3.97 18.05
CA ASN A 186 -9.60 3.17 18.85
C ASN A 186 -10.95 3.87 19.13
N PRO A 187 -11.77 4.24 18.13
CA PRO A 187 -13.12 4.72 18.36
C PRO A 187 -13.93 3.76 19.24
N ALA A 188 -14.82 4.27 20.09
CA ALA A 188 -15.68 3.44 20.93
C ALA A 188 -16.93 4.20 21.40
N PRO A 189 -18.13 3.58 21.47
CA PRO A 189 -18.42 2.22 20.98
C PRO A 189 -18.34 2.12 19.46
N MET A 190 -17.86 0.99 18.95
CA MET A 190 -17.79 0.72 17.50
C MET A 190 -19.09 0.08 16.98
N PRO A 191 -19.43 0.26 15.69
CA PRO A 191 -20.59 -0.37 15.07
C PRO A 191 -20.44 -1.90 14.99
N ASP A 192 -21.56 -2.61 14.79
CA ASP A 192 -21.63 -4.05 14.52
C ASP A 192 -20.84 -4.94 15.51
N SER A 193 -20.71 -4.51 16.77
CA SER A 193 -19.96 -5.22 17.80
C SER A 193 -18.47 -5.47 17.43
N LEU A 194 -17.89 -4.62 16.59
CA LEU A 194 -16.46 -4.63 16.34
C LEU A 194 -15.67 -4.46 17.64
N SER A 195 -14.60 -5.21 17.80
CA SER A 195 -13.79 -5.18 19.02
C SER A 195 -12.99 -3.88 19.15
N GLN A 196 -12.78 -3.43 20.36
CA GLN A 196 -11.86 -2.33 20.64
C GLN A 196 -10.42 -2.70 20.26
N LEU A 197 -9.67 -1.69 19.83
CA LEU A 197 -8.29 -1.80 19.35
C LEU A 197 -7.34 -1.08 20.32
N SER A 198 -7.01 -1.72 21.45
CA SER A 198 -6.10 -1.12 22.43
C SER A 198 -4.72 -0.76 21.86
N GLY A 199 -4.24 -1.54 20.88
CA GLY A 199 -3.01 -1.24 20.13
C GLY A 199 -3.11 0.06 19.34
N ALA A 200 -4.24 0.31 18.67
CA ALA A 200 -4.50 1.53 17.92
C ALA A 200 -4.59 2.77 18.82
N GLU A 201 -5.11 2.61 20.04
CA GLU A 201 -5.11 3.70 21.02
C GLU A 201 -3.70 4.08 21.48
N ALA A 202 -2.88 3.06 21.79
CA ALA A 202 -1.50 3.28 22.19
C ALA A 202 -0.69 3.94 21.05
N GLU A 203 -0.88 3.46 19.82
CA GLU A 203 -0.27 4.02 18.61
C GLU A 203 -0.65 5.49 18.42
N ALA A 204 -1.94 5.80 18.43
CA ALA A 204 -2.43 7.17 18.25
C ALA A 204 -1.87 8.14 19.31
N LYS A 205 -1.82 7.71 20.58
CA LYS A 205 -1.23 8.51 21.66
C LYS A 205 0.26 8.74 21.48
N ALA A 206 1.01 7.71 21.05
CA ALA A 206 2.44 7.83 20.78
C ALA A 206 2.73 8.79 19.64
N ILE A 207 1.99 8.68 18.53
CA ILE A 207 2.11 9.56 17.36
C ILE A 207 1.74 11.00 17.72
N ALA A 208 0.62 11.21 18.41
CA ALA A 208 0.20 12.54 18.85
C ALA A 208 1.27 13.20 19.72
N LYS A 209 1.94 12.46 20.61
CA LYS A 209 3.05 12.96 21.41
C LYS A 209 4.25 13.37 20.56
N ILE A 210 4.61 12.59 19.52
CA ILE A 210 5.72 12.92 18.59
C ILE A 210 5.41 14.21 17.85
N LEU A 211 4.15 14.37 17.39
CA LEU A 211 3.73 15.52 16.58
C LEU A 211 3.35 16.75 17.43
N GLY A 212 3.36 16.65 18.77
CA GLY A 212 2.98 17.75 19.66
C GLY A 212 1.48 18.10 19.61
N THR A 213 0.62 17.11 19.27
CA THR A 213 -0.84 17.24 19.19
C THR A 213 -1.56 16.32 20.16
N THR A 214 -2.90 16.27 20.09
CA THR A 214 -3.74 15.38 20.92
C THR A 214 -4.48 14.39 20.04
N ALA A 215 -4.43 13.11 20.40
CA ALA A 215 -5.19 12.07 19.73
C ALA A 215 -6.68 12.13 20.12
N ILE A 216 -7.56 11.95 19.14
CA ILE A 216 -9.00 11.77 19.34
C ILE A 216 -9.23 10.26 19.49
N ILE A 217 -9.74 9.84 20.67
CA ILE A 217 -9.90 8.41 21.00
C ILE A 217 -11.29 8.15 21.62
N GLY A 218 -11.70 6.89 21.62
CA GLY A 218 -12.90 6.43 22.30
C GLY A 218 -14.15 7.12 21.78
N GLU A 219 -15.00 7.61 22.70
CA GLU A 219 -16.31 8.23 22.40
C GLU A 219 -16.21 9.51 21.57
N ALA A 220 -15.12 10.25 21.68
CA ALA A 220 -14.89 11.48 20.92
C ALA A 220 -14.54 11.22 19.44
N ALA A 221 -14.12 10.01 19.10
CA ALA A 221 -13.73 9.62 17.74
C ALA A 221 -14.98 9.23 16.92
N THR A 222 -15.92 10.17 16.76
CA THR A 222 -17.11 10.00 15.94
C THR A 222 -16.80 10.34 14.48
N GLU A 223 -17.61 9.82 13.56
CA GLU A 223 -17.53 10.12 12.14
C GLU A 223 -17.64 11.62 11.87
N THR A 224 -18.65 12.29 12.48
CA THR A 224 -18.86 13.73 12.35
C THR A 224 -17.63 14.53 12.78
N THR A 225 -17.02 14.17 13.93
CA THR A 225 -15.80 14.81 14.44
C THR A 225 -14.62 14.59 13.46
N ALA A 226 -14.48 13.36 12.97
CA ALA A 226 -13.39 13.01 12.04
C ALA A 226 -13.52 13.79 10.73
N ILE A 227 -14.70 13.81 10.10
CA ILE A 227 -14.95 14.55 8.84
C ILE A 227 -14.64 16.03 9.01
N ALA A 228 -15.17 16.68 10.05
CA ALA A 228 -14.94 18.11 10.28
C ALA A 228 -13.44 18.44 10.42
N ARG A 229 -12.69 17.59 11.12
CA ARG A 229 -11.24 17.79 11.34
C ARG A 229 -10.39 17.40 10.13
N MET A 230 -10.82 16.44 9.30
CA MET A 230 -10.12 16.04 8.07
C MET A 230 -10.02 17.20 7.07
N GLN A 231 -11.06 18.03 6.95
CA GLN A 231 -11.08 19.15 6.01
C GLN A 231 -10.02 20.21 6.32
N GLU A 232 -9.61 20.32 7.58
CA GLU A 232 -8.60 21.31 8.03
C GLU A 232 -7.20 20.71 8.14
N ALA A 233 -7.07 19.38 8.14
CA ALA A 233 -5.82 18.69 8.45
C ALA A 233 -4.89 18.60 7.25
N LYS A 234 -3.58 18.80 7.50
CA LYS A 234 -2.50 18.52 6.54
C LYS A 234 -1.97 17.10 6.67
N LEU A 235 -2.05 16.54 7.85
CA LEU A 235 -1.70 15.16 8.15
C LEU A 235 -2.88 14.49 8.86
N ILE A 236 -3.31 13.34 8.32
CA ILE A 236 -4.41 12.56 8.86
C ILE A 236 -3.89 11.16 9.17
N HIS A 237 -4.07 10.71 10.42
CA HIS A 237 -3.75 9.35 10.82
C HIS A 237 -4.97 8.70 11.47
N LEU A 238 -5.43 7.59 10.89
CA LEU A 238 -6.62 6.86 11.31
C LEU A 238 -6.26 5.44 11.71
N ALA A 239 -6.17 5.19 13.03
CA ALA A 239 -5.91 3.88 13.60
C ALA A 239 -7.23 3.26 14.09
N THR A 240 -7.92 2.55 13.21
CA THR A 240 -9.24 1.97 13.45
C THR A 240 -9.46 0.69 12.63
N HIS A 241 -10.68 0.11 12.65
CA HIS A 241 -11.03 -0.97 11.73
C HIS A 241 -11.28 -0.46 10.31
N GLY A 242 -10.71 -1.14 9.33
CA GLY A 242 -11.04 -1.02 7.92
C GLY A 242 -11.88 -2.21 7.47
N LEU A 243 -13.06 -1.96 6.94
CA LEU A 243 -13.96 -2.96 6.36
C LEU A 243 -13.88 -2.85 4.85
N PHE A 244 -13.63 -3.98 4.23
CA PHE A 244 -13.33 -4.03 2.82
C PHE A 244 -14.38 -4.81 2.03
N ASP A 245 -14.94 -4.21 0.98
CA ASP A 245 -15.86 -4.87 0.04
C ASP A 245 -15.20 -5.10 -1.32
N GLU A 246 -15.03 -6.38 -1.71
CA GLU A 246 -14.40 -6.76 -2.98
C GLU A 246 -15.29 -6.54 -4.19
N HIS A 247 -16.61 -6.48 -4.00
CA HIS A 247 -17.59 -6.35 -5.06
C HIS A 247 -18.01 -4.89 -5.28
N GLN A 248 -18.14 -4.16 -4.17
CA GLN A 248 -18.56 -2.76 -4.14
C GLN A 248 -17.50 -1.92 -3.42
N GLY A 249 -16.36 -1.67 -4.07
CA GLY A 249 -15.22 -0.99 -3.45
C GLY A 249 -15.56 0.35 -2.79
N LEU A 250 -16.60 1.06 -3.24
CA LEU A 250 -17.10 2.30 -2.64
C LEU A 250 -17.83 2.09 -1.31
N GLN A 251 -18.28 0.86 -1.02
CA GLN A 251 -18.86 0.49 0.27
C GLN A 251 -17.80 0.06 1.32
N SER A 252 -16.53 -0.01 0.91
CA SER A 252 -15.44 -0.16 1.88
C SER A 252 -15.45 1.02 2.84
N SER A 253 -15.26 0.78 4.15
CA SER A 253 -15.43 1.82 5.17
C SER A 253 -14.38 1.76 6.27
N LEU A 254 -14.29 2.85 7.03
CA LEU A 254 -13.55 2.97 8.27
C LEU A 254 -14.55 3.07 9.42
N ALA A 255 -14.29 2.34 10.52
CA ALA A 255 -15.18 2.35 11.67
C ALA A 255 -14.86 3.51 12.62
N PHE A 256 -15.90 4.21 13.05
CA PHE A 256 -15.86 5.30 14.03
C PHE A 256 -16.83 5.03 15.20
N SER A 257 -16.84 5.89 16.21
CA SER A 257 -17.79 5.78 17.32
C SER A 257 -19.22 6.09 16.86
N THR A 258 -20.19 5.24 17.29
CA THR A 258 -21.62 5.36 16.96
C THR A 258 -22.35 6.39 17.84
N ARG A 259 -21.62 7.31 18.51
CA ARG A 259 -22.26 8.26 19.47
C ARG A 259 -23.22 9.19 18.77
N ASP A 260 -23.02 9.91 17.83
CA ASP A 260 -23.80 11.04 17.31
C ASP A 260 -24.97 10.62 16.40
N ASN A 261 -25.63 9.49 16.67
CA ASN A 261 -26.70 8.88 15.86
C ASN A 261 -26.24 8.58 14.40
N GLN A 262 -24.94 8.50 14.18
CA GLN A 262 -24.37 7.99 12.95
C GLN A 262 -24.23 6.47 13.01
N ASP A 263 -24.17 5.81 11.87
CA ASP A 263 -23.92 4.38 11.83
C ASP A 263 -22.48 4.01 12.21
N GLY A 264 -21.56 4.99 12.19
CA GLY A 264 -20.15 4.86 12.53
C GLY A 264 -19.32 4.25 11.43
N PHE A 265 -19.79 4.26 10.18
CA PHE A 265 -19.07 3.76 9.02
C PHE A 265 -18.82 4.88 8.00
N LEU A 266 -17.63 5.46 8.01
CA LEU A 266 -17.21 6.38 6.95
C LEU A 266 -16.83 5.58 5.71
N THR A 267 -17.71 5.57 4.72
CA THR A 267 -17.54 4.81 3.45
C THR A 267 -16.58 5.50 2.48
N ALA A 268 -16.04 4.72 1.56
CA ALA A 268 -15.22 5.26 0.47
C ALA A 268 -16.02 6.20 -0.46
N GLU A 269 -17.36 6.02 -0.55
CA GLU A 269 -18.26 6.91 -1.28
C GLU A 269 -18.38 8.27 -0.59
N GLU A 270 -18.61 8.31 0.72
CA GLU A 270 -18.69 9.55 1.50
C GLU A 270 -17.36 10.32 1.52
N ILE A 271 -16.22 9.59 1.55
CA ILE A 271 -14.89 10.20 1.45
C ILE A 271 -14.72 10.95 0.12
N LEU A 272 -15.31 10.49 -0.99
CA LEU A 272 -15.23 11.16 -2.29
C LEU A 272 -15.89 12.55 -2.28
N ASP A 273 -16.86 12.77 -1.42
CA ASP A 273 -17.58 14.05 -1.30
C ASP A 273 -16.83 15.07 -0.41
N LEU A 274 -15.70 14.67 0.19
CA LEU A 274 -14.87 15.56 1.00
C LEU A 274 -13.96 16.42 0.11
N ASP A 275 -13.63 17.61 0.58
CA ASP A 275 -12.61 18.50 -0.01
C ASP A 275 -11.41 18.56 0.94
N LEU A 276 -10.38 17.75 0.66
CA LEU A 276 -9.24 17.57 1.51
C LEU A 276 -8.03 18.36 0.98
N ALA A 277 -7.29 18.97 1.89
CA ALA A 277 -6.02 19.62 1.59
C ALA A 277 -4.83 18.89 2.27
N ALA A 278 -5.00 17.59 2.54
CA ALA A 278 -4.03 16.78 3.27
C ALA A 278 -2.82 16.41 2.41
N ASP A 279 -1.63 16.58 2.94
CA ASP A 279 -0.38 16.15 2.32
C ASP A 279 -0.18 14.63 2.48
N LEU A 280 -0.70 14.06 3.58
CA LEU A 280 -0.62 12.64 3.87
C LEU A 280 -1.83 12.14 4.65
N VAL A 281 -2.43 11.05 4.20
CA VAL A 281 -3.42 10.27 4.94
C VAL A 281 -2.86 8.89 5.24
N VAL A 282 -2.72 8.54 6.51
CA VAL A 282 -2.26 7.21 6.97
C VAL A 282 -3.45 6.42 7.48
N LEU A 283 -3.73 5.30 6.83
CA LEU A 283 -4.78 4.36 7.23
C LEU A 283 -4.12 3.18 7.95
N SER A 284 -3.89 3.35 9.26
CA SER A 284 -3.39 2.28 10.14
C SER A 284 -4.52 1.34 10.52
N ALA A 285 -5.11 0.71 9.51
CA ALA A 285 -6.25 -0.19 9.60
C ALA A 285 -6.05 -1.40 8.68
N CYS A 286 -6.76 -2.49 8.96
CA CYS A 286 -6.57 -3.73 8.23
C CYS A 286 -7.04 -3.62 6.77
N ASN A 287 -6.19 -4.04 5.82
CA ASN A 287 -6.54 -4.17 4.40
C ASN A 287 -7.01 -2.87 3.70
N THR A 288 -6.62 -1.71 4.17
CA THR A 288 -7.07 -0.42 3.60
C THR A 288 -6.54 -0.16 2.19
N GLY A 289 -5.47 -0.84 1.79
CA GLY A 289 -4.95 -0.82 0.42
C GLY A 289 -5.66 -1.77 -0.55
N ARG A 290 -6.78 -2.40 -0.14
CA ARG A 290 -7.58 -3.27 -0.98
C ARG A 290 -8.79 -2.53 -1.53
N GLY A 291 -9.34 -3.03 -2.62
CA GLY A 291 -10.53 -2.49 -3.26
C GLY A 291 -10.92 -3.33 -4.46
N LYS A 292 -11.99 -2.96 -5.14
CA LYS A 292 -12.36 -3.57 -6.41
C LYS A 292 -11.24 -3.33 -7.42
N ILE A 293 -10.65 -4.41 -7.95
CA ILE A 293 -9.60 -4.30 -8.95
C ILE A 293 -10.23 -3.93 -10.30
N THR A 294 -9.77 -2.83 -10.87
CA THR A 294 -10.13 -2.37 -12.22
C THR A 294 -8.87 -2.22 -13.07
N GLY A 295 -9.01 -1.97 -14.37
CA GLY A 295 -7.87 -1.68 -15.24
C GLY A 295 -7.01 -0.52 -14.75
N ASP A 296 -7.63 0.46 -14.07
CA ASP A 296 -6.98 1.68 -13.56
C ASP A 296 -6.51 1.56 -12.09
N GLY A 297 -6.50 0.35 -11.53
CA GLY A 297 -6.01 0.10 -10.17
C GLY A 297 -7.06 -0.44 -9.21
N VAL A 298 -6.85 -0.20 -7.92
CA VAL A 298 -7.73 -0.65 -6.83
C VAL A 298 -8.66 0.48 -6.43
N VAL A 299 -9.97 0.30 -6.64
CA VAL A 299 -11.02 1.22 -6.20
C VAL A 299 -11.40 0.90 -4.76
N GLY A 300 -11.28 1.86 -3.86
CA GLY A 300 -11.56 1.73 -2.43
C GLY A 300 -11.00 2.92 -1.67
N LEU A 301 -10.83 2.77 -0.36
CA LEU A 301 -10.48 3.86 0.56
C LEU A 301 -9.29 4.72 0.08
N SER A 302 -8.17 4.10 -0.33
CA SER A 302 -6.99 4.86 -0.75
C SER A 302 -7.26 5.77 -1.95
N ARG A 303 -7.99 5.26 -2.94
CA ARG A 303 -8.34 6.05 -4.14
C ARG A 303 -9.33 7.16 -3.79
N SER A 304 -10.30 6.90 -2.91
CA SER A 304 -11.27 7.92 -2.49
C SER A 304 -10.58 9.09 -1.79
N PHE A 305 -9.64 8.85 -0.88
CA PHE A 305 -8.86 9.91 -0.27
C PHE A 305 -8.04 10.73 -1.27
N LEU A 306 -7.40 10.07 -2.24
CA LEU A 306 -6.65 10.78 -3.29
C LEU A 306 -7.56 11.64 -4.18
N LEU A 307 -8.75 11.15 -4.53
CA LEU A 307 -9.73 11.89 -5.34
C LEU A 307 -10.38 13.03 -4.54
N ALA A 308 -10.54 12.86 -3.23
CA ALA A 308 -11.01 13.91 -2.31
C ALA A 308 -9.96 15.02 -2.08
N GLY A 309 -8.74 14.90 -2.61
CA GLY A 309 -7.71 15.95 -2.57
C GLY A 309 -6.47 15.62 -1.75
N ALA A 310 -6.39 14.47 -1.08
CA ALA A 310 -5.16 14.05 -0.42
C ALA A 310 -4.03 13.83 -1.44
N GLN A 311 -2.83 14.32 -1.14
CA GLN A 311 -1.69 14.19 -2.07
C GLN A 311 -1.10 12.77 -2.04
N SER A 312 -1.03 12.16 -0.85
CA SER A 312 -0.53 10.80 -0.65
C SER A 312 -1.38 10.06 0.37
N THR A 313 -1.49 8.75 0.20
CA THR A 313 -2.09 7.85 1.18
C THR A 313 -1.12 6.74 1.53
N MET A 314 -1.00 6.41 2.82
CA MET A 314 -0.32 5.21 3.28
C MET A 314 -1.36 4.19 3.70
N VAL A 315 -1.33 3.00 3.11
CA VAL A 315 -2.34 1.97 3.31
C VAL A 315 -1.71 0.61 3.55
N SER A 316 -2.42 -0.28 4.24
CA SER A 316 -1.98 -1.65 4.48
C SER A 316 -2.55 -2.62 3.43
N LEU A 317 -1.73 -3.52 2.93
CA LEU A 317 -2.15 -4.59 2.01
C LEU A 317 -2.72 -5.81 2.72
N TRP A 318 -2.43 -5.99 4.02
CA TRP A 318 -2.94 -7.07 4.88
C TRP A 318 -2.93 -6.66 6.35
N TYR A 319 -3.52 -7.50 7.19
CA TYR A 319 -3.48 -7.33 8.65
C TYR A 319 -2.05 -7.48 9.20
N VAL A 320 -1.58 -6.48 9.90
CA VAL A 320 -0.30 -6.49 10.62
C VAL A 320 -0.56 -6.60 12.13
N PRO A 321 0.23 -7.37 12.88
CA PRO A 321 0.11 -7.41 14.34
C PRO A 321 0.34 -6.03 14.97
N ASP A 322 -0.45 -5.66 15.97
CA ASP A 322 -0.49 -4.33 16.60
C ASP A 322 0.89 -3.84 17.05
N LEU A 323 1.70 -4.73 17.68
CA LEU A 323 3.03 -4.35 18.17
C LEU A 323 3.98 -3.94 17.03
N ALA A 324 3.98 -4.69 15.93
CA ALA A 324 4.82 -4.37 14.78
C ALA A 324 4.31 -3.11 14.06
N THR A 325 2.98 -2.94 13.96
CA THR A 325 2.36 -1.74 13.39
C THR A 325 2.72 -0.50 14.20
N SER A 326 2.55 -0.55 15.52
CA SER A 326 2.88 0.56 16.41
C SER A 326 4.36 0.93 16.36
N ALA A 327 5.27 -0.07 16.31
CA ALA A 327 6.70 0.17 16.16
C ALA A 327 7.02 0.87 14.83
N LEU A 328 6.49 0.35 13.71
CA LEU A 328 6.71 0.91 12.38
C LEU A 328 6.16 2.33 12.27
N MET A 329 4.92 2.56 12.71
CA MET A 329 4.29 3.89 12.64
C MET A 329 4.99 4.90 13.54
N THR A 330 5.36 4.51 14.76
CA THR A 330 6.10 5.40 15.66
C THR A 330 7.43 5.82 15.03
N ASP A 331 8.19 4.88 14.47
CA ASP A 331 9.45 5.19 13.81
C ASP A 331 9.24 6.02 12.53
N PHE A 332 8.24 5.69 11.72
CA PHE A 332 7.89 6.48 10.53
C PHE A 332 7.67 7.96 10.88
N TYR A 333 6.89 8.26 11.91
CA TYR A 333 6.66 9.65 12.32
C TYR A 333 7.89 10.31 12.93
N GLN A 334 8.76 9.56 13.62
CA GLN A 334 10.06 10.08 14.10
C GLN A 334 10.97 10.44 12.92
N GLN A 335 11.05 9.59 11.89
CA GLN A 335 11.83 9.86 10.68
C GLN A 335 11.25 11.07 9.90
N LEU A 336 9.93 11.21 9.89
CA LEU A 336 9.25 12.29 9.20
C LEU A 336 9.45 13.67 9.87
N GLN A 337 9.75 13.71 11.18
CA GLN A 337 10.15 14.92 11.90
C GLN A 337 11.56 15.40 11.53
N GLY A 338 12.35 14.56 10.88
CA GLY A 338 13.63 14.92 10.28
C GLY A 338 13.44 15.49 8.86
N ASP A 339 14.55 15.58 8.11
CA ASP A 339 14.55 16.10 6.75
C ASP A 339 14.21 15.02 5.68
N LEU A 340 13.66 13.86 6.08
CA LEU A 340 13.34 12.79 5.15
C LEU A 340 11.99 13.00 4.47
N SER A 341 11.94 12.69 3.16
CA SER A 341 10.67 12.59 2.43
C SER A 341 9.81 11.43 2.95
N GLN A 342 8.50 11.46 2.69
CA GLN A 342 7.57 10.39 3.09
C GLN A 342 8.05 8.98 2.65
N PRO A 343 8.50 8.76 1.40
CA PRO A 343 9.02 7.45 0.98
C PRO A 343 10.29 7.03 1.73
N GLN A 344 11.22 7.97 1.98
CA GLN A 344 12.44 7.69 2.73
C GLN A 344 12.16 7.38 4.20
N ALA A 345 11.25 8.14 4.84
CA ALA A 345 10.80 7.88 6.21
C ALA A 345 10.17 6.48 6.32
N LEU A 346 9.30 6.09 5.37
CA LEU A 346 8.70 4.76 5.35
C LEU A 346 9.75 3.66 5.13
N ARG A 347 10.69 3.86 4.22
CA ARG A 347 11.80 2.92 4.01
C ARG A 347 12.60 2.71 5.31
N ARG A 348 13.00 3.78 5.98
CA ARG A 348 13.76 3.71 7.25
C ARG A 348 12.96 2.98 8.32
N ALA A 349 11.69 3.30 8.49
CA ALA A 349 10.82 2.63 9.45
C ALA A 349 10.68 1.13 9.16
N MET A 350 10.57 0.73 7.90
CA MET A 350 10.55 -0.69 7.52
C MET A 350 11.86 -1.39 7.84
N LEU A 351 13.01 -0.80 7.53
CA LEU A 351 14.33 -1.37 7.78
C LEU A 351 14.56 -1.53 9.30
N ASN A 352 14.23 -0.53 10.10
CA ASN A 352 14.36 -0.59 11.56
C ASN A 352 13.40 -1.63 12.17
N THR A 353 12.17 -1.71 11.66
CA THR A 353 11.19 -2.70 12.10
C THR A 353 11.64 -4.12 11.77
N MET A 354 12.30 -4.33 10.62
CA MET A 354 12.84 -5.62 10.18
C MET A 354 13.88 -6.18 11.14
N GLU A 355 14.65 -5.33 11.83
CA GLU A 355 15.64 -5.77 12.84
C GLU A 355 14.99 -6.51 14.02
N THR A 356 13.82 -6.03 14.47
CA THR A 356 13.10 -6.64 15.59
C THR A 356 12.09 -7.69 15.13
N TYR A 357 11.48 -7.48 13.99
CA TYR A 357 10.44 -8.31 13.39
C TYR A 357 10.86 -8.76 11.99
N PRO A 358 11.67 -9.82 11.85
CA PRO A 358 12.31 -10.18 10.57
C PRO A 358 11.36 -10.75 9.51
N SER A 359 10.11 -11.04 9.86
CA SER A 359 9.12 -11.54 8.90
C SER A 359 8.52 -10.39 8.08
N PRO A 360 8.54 -10.44 6.74
CA PRO A 360 7.90 -9.42 5.91
C PRO A 360 6.40 -9.20 6.18
N ARG A 361 5.75 -10.17 6.81
CA ARG A 361 4.37 -10.01 7.28
C ARG A 361 4.21 -8.81 8.20
N GLU A 362 5.22 -8.48 8.97
CA GLU A 362 5.18 -7.52 10.07
C GLU A 362 5.60 -6.11 9.65
N TRP A 363 6.36 -5.95 8.56
CA TRP A 363 6.87 -4.65 8.12
C TRP A 363 6.51 -4.27 6.67
N ALA A 364 6.27 -5.25 5.76
CA ALA A 364 6.09 -4.96 4.34
C ALA A 364 4.64 -4.73 3.91
N ALA A 365 3.71 -4.64 4.86
CA ALA A 365 2.29 -4.47 4.55
C ALA A 365 1.95 -3.07 4.06
N PHE A 366 2.66 -2.06 4.54
CA PHE A 366 2.34 -0.68 4.24
C PHE A 366 2.93 -0.24 2.91
N VAL A 367 2.14 0.50 2.15
CA VAL A 367 2.57 1.11 0.89
C VAL A 367 2.12 2.56 0.84
N LEU A 368 3.01 3.42 0.34
CA LEU A 368 2.71 4.81 0.09
C LEU A 368 2.23 4.94 -1.35
N VAL A 369 1.05 5.53 -1.55
CA VAL A 369 0.39 5.72 -2.85
C VAL A 369 0.09 7.18 -3.06
N GLY A 370 0.44 7.74 -4.20
CA GLY A 370 0.08 9.14 -4.50
C GLY A 370 1.13 9.87 -5.33
N GLN A 371 1.25 11.16 -4.97
CA GLN A 371 2.15 12.11 -5.65
C GLN A 371 3.58 11.95 -5.23
#